data_8e7e7b8bb2eff2f3b2db6f9dbafdedb7
#
_entry.id   8e7e7b8bb2eff2f3b2db6f9dbafdedb7
#
_cell.length_a   1.000
_cell.length_b   1.000
_cell.length_c   1.000
_cell.angle_alpha   90.00
_cell.angle_beta   90.00
_cell.angle_gamma   90.00
#
_symmetry.space_group_name_H-M   'P 1'
#
loop_
_entity.id
_entity.type
_entity.pdbx_description
1 polymer ?
#
loop_
_entity_poly.entity_id
_entity_poly.type
_entity_poly.pdbx_seq_one_letter_code
_entity_poly.pdbx_strand_id
1 'polypeptide(L)'
;MRTFDSGKSTFAEVGPVLVARWEQQYQFGTTLPFGAMWYTVPPGVSSVRDCHPEPELSIVVAGTGFVEVASGITEVGVGSAFLLDSEEAHVIHNRTEDSPLTIFSAYWMPLPAVDLATEQAVVTEPAGV
;
A
#
# COMPACT_ATOMS: atom_id res chain seq x y z
N MET A 1 -8.29 -13.00 18.31
CA MET A 1 -7.35 -12.08 17.66
C MET A 1 -6.61 -12.84 16.56
N ARG A 2 -6.32 -12.20 15.46
CA ARG A 2 -5.49 -12.75 14.39
C ARG A 2 -4.27 -11.87 14.19
N THR A 3 -3.16 -12.49 13.85
CA THR A 3 -1.92 -11.78 13.55
C THR A 3 -1.49 -12.15 12.14
N PHE A 4 -0.89 -11.19 11.45
CA PHE A 4 -0.42 -11.37 10.09
C PHE A 4 1.04 -10.94 10.04
N ASP A 5 1.88 -11.77 9.44
CA ASP A 5 3.32 -11.59 9.49
C ASP A 5 3.89 -11.73 8.08
N SER A 6 4.48 -10.69 7.56
CA SER A 6 5.09 -10.71 6.23
C SER A 6 6.20 -11.75 6.13
N GLY A 7 6.96 -11.95 7.21
CA GLY A 7 8.05 -12.91 7.23
C GLY A 7 7.60 -14.38 7.22
N LYS A 8 6.31 -14.62 7.45
CA LYS A 8 5.74 -15.98 7.45
C LYS A 8 4.80 -16.22 6.29
N SER A 9 4.68 -15.29 5.38
CA SER A 9 3.80 -15.39 4.22
C SER A 9 4.52 -16.05 3.05
N THR A 10 3.75 -16.66 2.17
CA THR A 10 4.27 -17.24 0.93
C THR A 10 4.06 -16.25 -0.20
N PHE A 11 5.16 -15.76 -0.75
CA PHE A 11 5.13 -14.79 -1.84
C PHE A 11 5.16 -15.49 -3.18
N ALA A 12 4.45 -14.92 -4.15
CA ALA A 12 4.47 -15.36 -5.55
C ALA A 12 5.01 -14.21 -6.41
N GLU A 13 5.72 -14.57 -7.48
CA GLU A 13 6.21 -13.58 -8.43
C GLU A 13 5.06 -12.97 -9.21
N VAL A 14 5.01 -11.64 -9.26
CA VAL A 14 4.07 -10.88 -10.08
C VAL A 14 4.91 -9.85 -10.82
N GLY A 15 5.29 -10.16 -12.07
CA GLY A 15 6.28 -9.37 -12.77
C GLY A 15 7.60 -9.35 -12.00
N PRO A 16 8.22 -8.19 -11.82
CA PRO A 16 9.50 -8.09 -11.11
C PRO A 16 9.39 -8.07 -9.58
N VAL A 17 8.19 -8.06 -9.03
CA VAL A 17 7.99 -8.00 -7.57
C VAL A 17 7.40 -9.29 -7.03
N LEU A 18 7.47 -9.46 -5.72
CA LEU A 18 6.91 -10.60 -5.01
C LEU A 18 5.68 -10.15 -4.24
N VAL A 19 4.59 -10.88 -4.32
CA VAL A 19 3.30 -10.48 -3.73
C VAL A 19 2.72 -11.62 -2.91
N ALA A 20 2.19 -11.28 -1.74
CA ALA A 20 1.41 -12.19 -0.91
C ALA A 20 0.08 -11.50 -0.57
N ARG A 21 -0.96 -11.84 -1.31
CA ARG A 21 -2.30 -11.27 -1.09
C ARG A 21 -2.93 -11.89 0.13
N TRP A 22 -3.49 -11.09 1.00
CA TRP A 22 -4.06 -11.56 2.26
C TRP A 22 -5.22 -12.53 2.05
N GLU A 23 -6.06 -12.30 1.05
CA GLU A 23 -7.19 -13.19 0.75
C GLU A 23 -6.74 -14.58 0.30
N GLN A 24 -5.50 -14.72 -0.14
CA GLN A 24 -4.93 -16.01 -0.53
C GLN A 24 -4.10 -16.66 0.58
N GLN A 25 -3.65 -15.87 1.56
CA GLN A 25 -2.76 -16.34 2.63
C GLN A 25 -3.51 -16.65 3.92
N TYR A 26 -4.60 -15.95 4.19
CA TYR A 26 -5.27 -15.99 5.48
C TYR A 26 -6.75 -16.29 5.32
N GLN A 27 -7.31 -16.98 6.32
CA GLN A 27 -8.74 -17.21 6.38
C GLN A 27 -9.38 -16.20 7.33
N PHE A 28 -10.42 -15.55 6.86
CA PHE A 28 -11.16 -14.59 7.65
C PHE A 28 -12.53 -15.15 8.01
N GLY A 29 -12.98 -14.89 9.23
CA GLY A 29 -14.32 -15.24 9.65
C GLY A 29 -15.40 -14.30 9.10
N THR A 30 -14.97 -13.24 8.43
CA THR A 30 -15.85 -12.24 7.82
C THR A 30 -15.15 -11.66 6.61
N THR A 31 -15.92 -11.02 5.73
CA THR A 31 -15.37 -10.32 4.57
C THR A 31 -14.79 -8.99 5.02
N LEU A 32 -13.56 -8.70 4.65
CA LEU A 32 -12.96 -7.39 4.88
C LEU A 32 -13.47 -6.39 3.83
N PRO A 33 -13.69 -5.13 4.22
CA PRO A 33 -14.15 -4.11 3.29
C PRO A 33 -13.05 -3.57 2.38
N PHE A 34 -11.86 -4.16 2.41
CA PHE A 34 -10.72 -3.74 1.61
C PHE A 34 -9.90 -4.98 1.23
N GLY A 35 -9.13 -4.87 0.16
CA GLY A 35 -8.09 -5.84 -0.14
C GLY A 35 -6.79 -5.46 0.57
N ALA A 36 -5.94 -6.43 0.83
CA ALA A 36 -4.65 -6.19 1.44
C ALA A 36 -3.60 -7.14 0.90
N MET A 37 -2.35 -6.70 0.93
CA MET A 37 -1.22 -7.54 0.51
C MET A 37 0.07 -7.08 1.17
N TRP A 38 0.97 -8.03 1.30
CA TRP A 38 2.40 -7.72 1.43
C TRP A 38 2.99 -7.76 0.03
N TYR A 39 3.89 -6.83 -0.28
CA TYR A 39 4.70 -7.02 -1.48
C TYR A 39 6.14 -6.62 -1.19
N THR A 40 7.05 -7.28 -1.92
CA THR A 40 8.48 -7.07 -1.76
C THR A 40 9.08 -6.72 -3.11
N VAL A 41 9.83 -5.64 -3.14
CA VAL A 41 10.62 -5.23 -4.29
C VAL A 41 12.06 -5.65 -4.01
N PRO A 42 12.60 -6.61 -4.78
CA PRO A 42 13.96 -7.07 -4.56
C PRO A 42 15.00 -5.96 -4.73
N PRO A 43 16.22 -6.13 -4.17
CA PRO A 43 17.29 -5.15 -4.35
C PRO A 43 17.55 -4.84 -5.82
N GLY A 44 17.70 -3.57 -6.15
CA GLY A 44 18.00 -3.11 -7.49
C GLY A 44 16.87 -3.21 -8.50
N VAL A 45 15.67 -3.52 -8.05
CA VAL A 45 14.51 -3.76 -8.92
C VAL A 45 13.52 -2.61 -8.81
N SER A 46 12.81 -2.35 -9.89
CA SER A 46 11.65 -1.45 -9.92
C SER A 46 10.41 -2.24 -10.32
N SER A 47 9.28 -1.87 -9.73
CA SER A 47 8.00 -2.44 -10.16
C SER A 47 7.68 -2.01 -11.58
N VAL A 48 6.77 -2.70 -12.24
CA VAL A 48 6.19 -2.16 -13.47
C VAL A 48 5.38 -0.93 -13.13
N ARG A 49 5.18 -0.05 -14.13
CA ARG A 49 4.27 1.07 -13.95
C ARG A 49 2.86 0.54 -13.83
N ASP A 50 2.20 0.89 -12.77
CA ASP A 50 0.86 0.43 -12.46
C ASP A 50 -0.11 1.61 -12.36
N CYS A 51 -1.36 1.34 -12.75
CA CYS A 51 -2.42 2.35 -12.74
C CYS A 51 -3.74 1.60 -12.61
N HIS A 52 -4.47 1.86 -11.55
CA HIS A 52 -5.71 1.12 -11.26
C HIS A 52 -6.73 2.02 -10.57
N PRO A 53 -8.03 1.67 -10.67
CA PRO A 53 -9.07 2.50 -10.06
C PRO A 53 -9.07 2.49 -8.54
N GLU A 54 -8.52 1.48 -7.90
CA GLU A 54 -8.50 1.40 -6.45
C GLU A 54 -7.50 2.39 -5.87
N PRO A 55 -7.90 3.28 -4.96
CA PRO A 55 -6.95 3.95 -4.08
C PRO A 55 -6.19 2.92 -3.26
N GLU A 56 -4.94 3.24 -2.93
CA GLU A 56 -4.08 2.30 -2.23
C GLU A 56 -3.30 3.02 -1.14
N LEU A 57 -3.46 2.56 0.10
CA LEU A 57 -2.66 3.04 1.23
C LEU A 57 -1.56 2.04 1.50
N SER A 58 -0.32 2.51 1.47
CA SER A 58 0.85 1.68 1.63
C SER A 58 1.70 2.14 2.80
N ILE A 59 2.32 1.19 3.50
CA ILE A 59 3.23 1.47 4.61
C ILE A 59 4.46 0.60 4.44
N VAL A 60 5.64 1.24 4.48
CA VAL A 60 6.91 0.51 4.42
C VAL A 60 7.16 -0.19 5.75
N VAL A 61 7.36 -1.50 5.69
CA VAL A 61 7.60 -2.32 6.90
C VAL A 61 9.05 -2.83 6.98
N ALA A 62 9.78 -2.82 5.86
CA ALA A 62 11.21 -3.19 5.84
C ALA A 62 11.88 -2.55 4.65
N GLY A 63 13.11 -2.10 4.82
CA GLY A 63 13.91 -1.54 3.75
C GLY A 63 13.63 -0.08 3.46
N THR A 64 14.18 0.40 2.35
CA THR A 64 14.00 1.77 1.85
C THR A 64 13.75 1.74 0.36
N GLY A 65 13.13 2.76 -0.17
CA GLY A 65 12.87 2.86 -1.59
C GLY A 65 12.40 4.23 -2.02
N PHE A 66 11.91 4.29 -3.24
CA PHE A 66 11.39 5.53 -3.84
C PHE A 66 10.07 5.24 -4.50
N VAL A 67 9.12 6.14 -4.33
CA VAL A 67 7.81 6.08 -5.00
C VAL A 67 7.80 7.17 -6.06
N GLU A 68 7.57 6.76 -7.28
CA GLU A 68 7.49 7.69 -8.42
C GLU A 68 6.05 7.80 -8.88
N VAL A 69 5.56 9.03 -8.95
CA VAL A 69 4.28 9.39 -9.56
C VAL A 69 4.52 10.54 -10.53
N ALA A 70 3.48 10.97 -11.25
CA ALA A 70 3.65 12.01 -12.28
C ALA A 70 4.26 13.30 -11.74
N SER A 71 3.97 13.65 -10.49
CA SER A 71 4.48 14.89 -9.89
C SER A 71 5.91 14.80 -9.36
N GLY A 72 6.50 13.62 -9.30
CA GLY A 72 7.88 13.48 -8.83
C GLY A 72 8.15 12.16 -8.13
N ILE A 73 9.30 12.10 -7.49
CA ILE A 73 9.80 10.92 -6.79
C ILE A 73 10.01 11.27 -5.32
N THR A 74 9.55 10.40 -4.43
CA THR A 74 9.67 10.59 -2.98
C THR A 74 10.38 9.39 -2.36
N GLU A 75 11.38 9.65 -1.53
CA GLU A 75 12.05 8.60 -0.77
C GLU A 75 11.18 8.16 0.40
N VAL A 76 11.14 6.84 0.64
CA VAL A 76 10.36 6.24 1.72
C VAL A 76 11.20 5.22 2.46
N GLY A 77 10.93 5.03 3.74
CA GLY A 77 11.59 4.06 4.59
C GLY A 77 10.62 3.50 5.63
N VAL A 78 11.11 2.67 6.52
CA VAL A 78 10.29 2.04 7.54
C VAL A 78 9.49 3.08 8.32
N GLY A 79 8.18 2.91 8.38
CA GLY A 79 7.26 3.84 9.01
C GLY A 79 6.71 4.90 8.07
N SER A 80 7.24 5.03 6.85
CA SER A 80 6.63 5.91 5.85
C SER A 80 5.33 5.30 5.33
N ALA A 81 4.30 6.11 5.24
CA ALA A 81 3.05 5.74 4.59
C ALA A 81 2.81 6.65 3.40
N PHE A 82 2.21 6.11 2.34
CA PHE A 82 1.84 6.91 1.18
C PHE A 82 0.50 6.45 0.63
N LEU A 83 -0.25 7.40 0.12
CA LEU A 83 -1.57 7.15 -0.47
C LEU A 83 -1.49 7.41 -1.96
N LEU A 84 -1.81 6.40 -2.74
CA LEU A 84 -1.97 6.51 -4.18
C LEU A 84 -3.44 6.68 -4.47
N ASP A 85 -3.79 7.75 -5.17
CA ASP A 85 -5.17 8.02 -5.52
C ASP A 85 -5.66 7.08 -6.62
N SER A 86 -6.98 7.01 -6.79
CA SER A 86 -7.57 6.27 -7.91
C SER A 86 -6.95 6.74 -9.23
N GLU A 87 -6.52 5.79 -10.07
CA GLU A 87 -5.93 6.05 -11.39
C GLU A 87 -4.60 6.83 -11.35
N GLU A 88 -3.94 6.88 -10.21
CA GLU A 88 -2.63 7.52 -10.12
C GLU A 88 -1.53 6.53 -10.51
N ALA A 89 -0.92 6.73 -11.67
CA ALA A 89 0.15 5.87 -12.15
C ALA A 89 1.38 5.99 -11.25
N HIS A 90 1.98 4.86 -10.92
CA HIS A 90 3.09 4.81 -9.98
C HIS A 90 4.09 3.71 -10.30
N VAL A 91 5.32 3.90 -9.83
CA VAL A 91 6.39 2.91 -9.87
C VAL A 91 7.07 2.92 -8.52
N ILE A 92 7.36 1.75 -7.99
CA ILE A 92 8.10 1.60 -6.74
C ILE A 92 9.52 1.12 -7.08
N HIS A 93 10.51 1.83 -6.57
CA HIS A 93 11.92 1.54 -6.86
C HIS A 93 12.65 1.09 -5.59
N ASN A 94 13.40 0.01 -5.70
CA ASN A 94 14.39 -0.36 -4.69
C ASN A 94 15.78 -0.16 -5.32
N ARG A 95 16.49 0.85 -4.89
CA ARG A 95 17.81 1.20 -5.42
C ARG A 95 18.97 0.68 -4.58
N THR A 96 18.66 -0.11 -3.54
CA THR A 96 19.71 -0.72 -2.72
C THR A 96 20.31 -1.92 -3.42
N GLU A 97 21.51 -2.32 -2.98
CA GLU A 97 22.22 -3.47 -3.57
C GLU A 97 21.86 -4.79 -2.90
N ASP A 98 21.42 -4.76 -1.64
CA ASP A 98 21.34 -5.96 -0.83
C ASP A 98 20.13 -6.08 0.08
N SER A 99 19.27 -5.07 0.13
CA SER A 99 18.15 -5.07 1.08
C SER A 99 16.80 -5.06 0.35
N PRO A 100 15.93 -6.03 0.62
CA PRO A 100 14.58 -5.99 0.05
C PRO A 100 13.75 -4.86 0.66
N LEU A 101 12.82 -4.35 -0.14
CA LEU A 101 11.84 -3.36 0.29
C LEU A 101 10.51 -4.09 0.45
N THR A 102 9.98 -4.14 1.66
CA THR A 102 8.70 -4.80 1.92
C THR A 102 7.68 -3.77 2.38
N ILE A 103 6.51 -3.86 1.78
CA ILE A 103 5.42 -2.88 1.94
C ILE A 103 4.13 -3.63 2.26
N PHE A 104 3.36 -3.10 3.20
CA PHE A 104 1.96 -3.44 3.37
C PHE A 104 1.13 -2.49 2.54
N SER A 105 0.14 -3.03 1.81
CA SER A 105 -0.82 -2.22 1.06
C SER A 105 -2.24 -2.65 1.38
N ALA A 106 -3.11 -1.66 1.59
CA ALA A 106 -4.55 -1.83 1.63
C ALA A 106 -5.16 -1.05 0.46
N TYR A 107 -6.10 -1.66 -0.24
CA TYR A 107 -6.74 -1.05 -1.41
C TYR A 107 -8.23 -1.36 -1.40
N TRP A 108 -9.00 -0.49 -2.03
CA TRP A 108 -10.46 -0.60 -2.03
C TRP A 108 -11.01 0.07 -3.29
N MET A 109 -12.26 -0.24 -3.62
CA MET A 109 -12.93 0.47 -4.70
C MET A 109 -13.30 1.88 -4.24
N PRO A 110 -13.11 2.89 -5.08
CA PRO A 110 -13.43 4.27 -4.68
C PRO A 110 -14.92 4.39 -4.38
N LEU A 111 -15.21 5.10 -3.28
CA LEU A 111 -16.57 5.42 -2.89
C LEU A 111 -17.06 6.63 -3.67
N PRO A 112 -18.40 6.81 -3.80
CA PRO A 112 -18.94 8.03 -4.40
C PRO A 112 -18.44 9.26 -3.66
N ALA A 113 -18.30 10.38 -4.39
CA ALA A 113 -17.89 11.63 -3.79
C ALA A 113 -18.87 12.04 -2.69
N VAL A 114 -18.34 12.55 -1.59
CA VAL A 114 -19.13 13.03 -0.46
C VAL A 114 -18.97 14.54 -0.35
N ASP A 115 -19.95 15.18 0.31
CA ASP A 115 -19.86 16.61 0.60
C ASP A 115 -18.91 16.82 1.77
N LEU A 116 -17.68 17.17 1.45
CA LEU A 116 -16.65 17.36 2.46
C LEU A 116 -16.97 18.49 3.44
N ALA A 117 -17.70 19.51 3.01
CA ALA A 117 -18.09 20.58 3.91
C ALA A 117 -19.04 20.08 4.99
N THR A 118 -19.99 19.26 4.62
CA THR A 118 -20.91 18.66 5.59
C THR A 118 -20.16 17.72 6.52
N GLU A 119 -19.30 16.91 6.02
CA GLU A 119 -18.53 15.99 6.83
C GLU A 119 -17.62 16.73 7.81
N GLN A 120 -16.96 17.78 7.37
CA GLN A 120 -16.10 18.57 8.24
C GLN A 120 -16.89 19.23 9.36
N ALA A 121 -18.08 19.69 9.10
CA ALA A 121 -18.93 20.26 10.13
C ALA A 121 -19.24 19.24 11.24
N VAL A 122 -19.39 17.98 10.87
CA VAL A 122 -19.64 16.93 11.84
C VAL A 122 -18.36 16.56 12.60
N VAL A 123 -17.25 16.48 11.92
CA VAL A 123 -15.99 16.00 12.49
C VAL A 123 -15.34 17.01 13.41
N THR A 124 -15.50 18.29 13.16
CA THR A 124 -14.83 19.32 13.95
C THR A 124 -15.40 19.47 15.35
N GLU A 125 -16.55 18.92 15.61
CA GLU A 125 -17.26 19.11 16.84
C GLU A 125 -16.46 18.67 18.06
N PRO A 126 -15.85 17.53 18.11
CA PRO A 126 -15.22 17.03 19.32
C PRO A 126 -13.83 17.58 19.57
N ALA A 127 -13.44 18.59 18.90
CA ALA A 127 -12.06 19.06 18.96
C ALA A 127 -11.63 19.46 20.37
N GLY A 128 -12.57 19.73 21.23
CA GLY A 128 -12.27 20.09 22.59
C GLY A 128 -11.76 18.94 23.45
N VAL A 129 -11.86 17.82 22.97
CA VAL A 129 -11.40 16.67 23.73
C VAL A 129 -9.90 16.58 23.75
#